data_168b673b0bb1ef12bdab7c8009378cef
#
_entry.id   168b673b0bb1ef12bdab7c8009378cef
#
_cell.length_a   1.000
_cell.length_b   1.000
_cell.length_c   1.000
_cell.angle_alpha   90.00
_cell.angle_beta   90.00
_cell.angle_gamma   90.00
#
_symmetry.space_group_name_H-M   'P 1'
#
loop_
_entity.id
_entity.type
_entity.pdbx_description
1 polymer ?
#
loop_
_entity_poly.entity_id
_entity_poly.type
_entity_poly.pdbx_seq_one_letter_code
_entity_poly.pdbx_strand_id
1 'polypeptide(L)' 'MTVKINMGCGWRNFGTDWIHIDGGDYEHLDYKDITLLKQFKDNSVDLIYASHVIEYFDRKQVINILKEWQRVLKPSGIL' A
#
# COMPACT_ATOMS: atom_id res chain seq x y z
N MET A 1 17.74 -3.53 -1.14
CA MET A 1 16.96 -2.75 -0.17
C MET A 1 15.53 -3.28 -0.12
N THR A 2 15.02 -3.55 1.05
CA THR A 2 13.66 -4.06 1.23
C THR A 2 12.66 -2.90 1.21
N VAL A 3 11.65 -3.00 0.37
CA VAL A 3 10.57 -2.01 0.29
C VAL A 3 9.32 -2.59 0.93
N LYS A 4 8.87 -1.97 2.02
CA LYS A 4 7.71 -2.40 2.78
C LYS A 4 6.69 -1.26 2.86
N ILE A 5 5.44 -1.55 2.50
CA ILE A 5 4.36 -0.56 2.52
C ILE A 5 3.36 -0.91 3.60
N ASN A 6 3.08 0.05 4.48
CA ASN A 6 1.96 -0.01 5.43
C ASN A 6 0.78 0.70 4.76
N MET A 7 -0.08 -0.10 4.12
CA MET A 7 -1.16 0.39 3.25
C MET A 7 -2.42 0.65 4.06
N GLY A 8 -3.00 1.84 3.90
CA GLY A 8 -4.18 2.22 4.65
C GLY A 8 -3.89 2.28 6.15
N CYS A 9 -2.73 2.81 6.49
CA CYS A 9 -2.18 2.69 7.84
C CYS A 9 -2.94 3.50 8.90
N GLY A 10 -3.69 4.53 8.49
CA GLY A 10 -4.32 5.43 9.46
C GLY A 10 -3.27 6.06 10.36
N TRP A 11 -3.54 6.00 11.67
CA TRP A 11 -2.63 6.57 12.67
C TRP A 11 -1.41 5.69 12.97
N ARG A 12 -1.40 4.46 12.46
CA ARG A 12 -0.32 3.50 12.77
C ARG A 12 0.96 3.89 12.06
N ASN A 13 2.02 4.00 12.82
CA ASN A 13 3.36 4.34 12.33
C ASN A 13 4.31 3.20 12.68
N PHE A 14 4.75 2.45 11.66
CA PHE A 14 5.64 1.31 11.85
C PHE A 14 7.13 1.70 11.84
N GLY A 15 7.42 2.99 11.76
CA GLY A 15 8.78 3.47 11.77
C GLY A 15 9.32 3.81 10.37
N THR A 16 10.55 4.29 10.33
CA THR A 16 11.17 4.82 9.10
C THR A 16 11.53 3.75 8.07
N ASP A 17 11.50 2.47 8.46
CA ASP A 17 11.76 1.37 7.53
C ASP A 17 10.55 1.06 6.63
N TRP A 18 9.41 1.69 6.89
CA TRP A 18 8.18 1.47 6.17
C TRP A 18 7.77 2.70 5.38
N ILE A 19 7.12 2.48 4.24
CA ILE A 19 6.43 3.53 3.49
C ILE A 19 4.97 3.50 3.95
N HIS A 20 4.46 4.65 4.39
CA HIS A 20 3.11 4.78 4.93
C HIS A 20 2.19 5.45 3.92
N ILE A 21 1.10 4.78 3.54
CA ILE A 21 0.13 5.29 2.57
C ILE A 21 -1.28 5.20 3.16
N ASP A 22 -2.00 6.32 3.16
CA ASP A 22 -3.38 6.38 3.65
C ASP A 22 -4.07 7.62 3.08
N GLY A 23 -5.39 7.56 2.94
CA GLY A 23 -6.17 8.69 2.44
C GLY A 23 -6.46 9.76 3.48
N GLY A 24 -6.14 9.51 4.74
CA GLY A 24 -6.37 10.46 5.83
C GLY A 24 -5.33 11.56 5.91
N ASP A 25 -5.29 12.23 7.05
CA ASP A 25 -4.38 13.34 7.28
C ASP A 25 -3.55 13.05 8.53
N TYR A 26 -2.38 12.45 8.33
CA TYR A 26 -1.45 12.06 9.40
C TYR A 26 -0.04 12.49 9.04
N GLU A 27 0.74 12.91 10.02
CA GLU A 27 2.08 13.47 9.81
C GLU A 27 3.07 12.47 9.21
N HIS A 28 2.93 11.18 9.52
CA HIS A 28 3.89 10.15 9.10
C HIS A 28 3.65 9.60 7.69
N LEU A 29 2.62 10.10 6.97
CA LEU A 29 2.29 9.59 5.66
C LEU A 29 3.31 10.01 4.60
N ASP A 30 3.73 9.06 3.78
CA ASP A 30 4.58 9.32 2.63
C ASP A 30 3.73 9.64 1.38
N TYR A 31 2.60 8.94 1.22
CA TYR A 31 1.68 9.13 0.11
C TYR A 31 0.23 8.99 0.57
N LYS A 32 -0.71 9.53 -0.20
CA LYS A 32 -2.12 9.54 0.19
C LYS A 32 -3.05 8.70 -0.67
N ASP A 33 -2.63 8.24 -1.85
CA ASP A 33 -3.51 7.46 -2.72
C ASP A 33 -3.15 5.97 -2.65
N ILE A 34 -4.03 5.19 -2.03
CA ILE A 34 -3.85 3.74 -1.89
C ILE A 34 -4.29 2.97 -3.14
N THR A 35 -5.00 3.62 -4.06
CA THR A 35 -5.59 2.96 -5.21
C THR A 35 -4.70 2.97 -6.44
N LEU A 36 -3.76 3.89 -6.51
CA LEU A 36 -2.88 4.06 -7.65
C LEU A 36 -1.47 4.36 -7.17
N LEU A 37 -0.53 3.50 -7.54
CA LEU A 37 0.83 3.53 -7.03
C LEU A 37 1.82 3.89 -8.15
N LYS A 38 1.57 5.03 -8.81
CA LYS A 38 2.38 5.50 -9.96
C LYS A 38 3.85 5.69 -9.63
N GLN A 39 4.15 6.05 -8.38
CA GLN A 39 5.50 6.29 -7.91
C GLN A 39 6.32 5.00 -7.78
N PHE A 40 5.66 3.85 -7.85
CA PHE A 40 6.32 2.55 -7.76
C PHE A 40 6.35 1.86 -9.10
N LYS A 41 7.52 1.34 -9.47
CA LYS A 41 7.68 0.51 -10.67
C LYS A 41 7.10 -0.87 -10.44
N ASP A 42 6.81 -1.57 -11.53
CA ASP A 42 6.41 -2.98 -11.46
C ASP A 42 7.47 -3.79 -10.72
N ASN A 43 7.03 -4.73 -9.90
CA ASN A 43 7.92 -5.67 -9.20
C ASN A 43 8.98 -4.97 -8.34
N SER A 44 8.62 -3.86 -7.67
CA SER A 44 9.57 -3.10 -6.85
C SER A 44 9.35 -3.23 -5.35
N VAL A 45 8.21 -3.79 -4.93
CA VAL A 45 7.82 -3.84 -3.51
C VAL A 45 7.93 -5.26 -2.97
N ASP A 46 8.53 -5.40 -1.79
CA ASP A 46 8.73 -6.70 -1.14
C ASP A 46 7.54 -7.13 -0.28
N LEU A 47 6.86 -6.18 0.35
CA LEU A 47 5.78 -6.48 1.30
C LEU A 47 4.76 -5.35 1.32
N ILE A 48 3.48 -5.70 1.26
CA ILE A 48 2.38 -4.78 1.54
C ILE A 48 1.60 -5.33 2.74
N TYR A 49 1.52 -4.55 3.80
CA TYR A 49 0.66 -4.82 4.95
C TYR A 49 -0.58 -3.96 4.85
N ALA A 50 -1.75 -4.59 4.83
CA ALA A 50 -3.02 -3.89 4.76
C ALA A 50 -4.00 -4.49 5.77
N SER A 51 -4.48 -3.66 6.70
CA SER A 51 -5.42 -4.09 7.72
C SER A 51 -6.67 -3.22 7.65
N HIS A 52 -7.83 -3.85 7.48
CA HIS A 52 -9.13 -3.17 7.42
C HIS A 52 -9.22 -2.10 6.32
N VAL A 53 -8.64 -2.38 5.15
CA VAL A 53 -8.60 -1.41 4.04
C VAL A 53 -9.63 -1.76 2.97
N ILE A 54 -9.66 -3.02 2.54
CA ILE A 54 -10.47 -3.47 1.39
C ILE A 54 -11.96 -3.27 1.61
N GLU A 55 -12.41 -3.39 2.83
CA GLU A 55 -13.82 -3.29 3.21
C GLU A 55 -14.45 -1.92 2.96
N TYR A 56 -13.63 -0.88 2.72
CA TYR A 56 -14.12 0.46 2.40
C TYR A 56 -14.44 0.65 0.93
N PHE A 57 -14.21 -0.36 0.10
CA PHE A 57 -14.38 -0.28 -1.34
C PHE A 57 -15.40 -1.29 -1.84
N ASP A 58 -16.08 -0.98 -2.96
CA ASP A 58 -16.98 -1.94 -3.59
C ASP A 58 -16.18 -3.03 -4.32
N ARG A 59 -16.90 -4.08 -4.78
CA ARG A 59 -16.27 -5.25 -5.41
C ARG A 59 -15.41 -4.88 -6.62
N LYS A 60 -15.89 -3.97 -7.47
CA LYS A 60 -15.16 -3.57 -8.67
C LYS A 60 -13.88 -2.81 -8.31
N GLN A 61 -14.00 -1.91 -7.32
CA GLN A 61 -12.86 -1.15 -6.84
C GLN A 61 -11.81 -2.06 -6.23
N VAL A 62 -12.22 -3.05 -5.42
CA VAL A 62 -11.31 -4.00 -4.77
C VAL A 62 -10.47 -4.74 -5.80
N ILE A 63 -11.10 -5.24 -6.88
CA ILE A 63 -10.38 -5.97 -7.92
C ILE A 63 -9.28 -5.10 -8.53
N ASN A 64 -9.60 -3.85 -8.86
CA ASN A 64 -8.63 -2.94 -9.46
C ASN A 64 -7.52 -2.56 -8.50
N ILE A 65 -7.86 -2.34 -7.23
CA ILE A 65 -6.89 -2.01 -6.19
C ILE A 65 -5.91 -3.19 -5.99
N LEU A 66 -6.42 -4.41 -5.89
CA LEU A 66 -5.58 -5.58 -5.71
C LEU A 66 -4.67 -5.83 -6.92
N LYS A 67 -5.16 -5.55 -8.14
CA LYS A 67 -4.33 -5.64 -9.35
C LYS A 67 -3.18 -4.64 -9.29
N GLU A 68 -3.43 -3.42 -8.84
CA GLU A 68 -2.40 -2.40 -8.72
C GLU A 68 -1.37 -2.78 -7.66
N TRP A 69 -1.82 -3.26 -6.50
CA TRP A 69 -0.91 -3.74 -5.47
C TRP A 69 -0.07 -4.92 -5.97
N GLN A 70 -0.69 -5.84 -6.70
CA GLN A 70 0.02 -6.99 -7.27
C GLN A 70 1.06 -6.54 -8.31
N ARG A 71 0.75 -5.51 -9.10
CA ARG A 71 1.67 -4.98 -10.11
C ARG A 71 2.99 -4.56 -9.47
N VAL A 72 2.93 -3.84 -8.35
CA VAL A 72 4.12 -3.31 -7.69
C VAL A 72 4.87 -4.37 -6.88
N LEU A 73 4.19 -5.42 -6.43
CA LEU A 73 4.83 -6.49 -5.67
C LEU A 73 5.78 -7.30 -6.54
N LYS A 74 6.94 -7.65 -6.00
CA LYS A 74 7.85 -8.61 -6.64
C LYS A 74 7.17 -9.98 -6.72
N PRO A 75 7.57 -10.86 -7.67
CA PRO A 75 6.99 -12.21 -7.75
C PRO A 75 7.09 -12.99 -6.44
N SER A 76 8.12 -12.72 -5.63
CA SER A 76 8.30 -13.33 -4.31
C SER A 76 7.71 -12.49 -3.18
N GLY A 77 7.06 -11.37 -3.51
CA GLY A 77 6.50 -10.45 -2.52
C GLY A 77 5.31 -11.02 -1.76
N ILE A 78 5.04 -10.43 -0.60
CA ILE A 78 3.98 -10.87 0.31
C ILE A 78 2.98 -9.74 0.49
N LEU A 79 1.71 -10.10 0.49
CA LEU A 79 0.60 -9.19 0.73
C LEU A 79 -0.05 -9.50 2.07
#